data_9911009b8f91940cab5cd1e1d70dddf1
#
_entry.id   9911009b8f91940cab5cd1e1d70dddf1
#
_cell.length_a   1.000
_cell.length_b   1.000
_cell.length_c   1.000
_cell.angle_alpha   90.00
_cell.angle_beta   90.00
_cell.angle_gamma   90.00
#
_symmetry.space_group_name_H-M   'P 1'
#
loop_
_entity.id
_entity.type
_entity.pdbx_description
1 polymer ?
#
loop_
_entity_poly.entity_id
_entity_poly.type
_entity_poly.pdbx_seq_one_letter_code
_entity_poly.pdbx_strand_id
1 'polypeptide(L)'
;MGLVVITGVAGFLGSHLADRFLADGWQVRGIDNLLGGSVENVPAGVEFFELDLLDLEAITPIFDEADLVIHAACTAYEGLSVFSPSLVVANTTQISVNAMTAAIKGKVKKFVYMSSMARYGDNKGVLFDESLTPKPQDPYGIAKLSAERLLSNLAEVHEIDLVILVPHNIVGAKQKF
;
A
#
# COMPACT_ATOMS: atom_id res chain seq x y z
N MET A 1 17.26 -7.73 14.40
CA MET A 1 16.12 -8.14 13.57
C MET A 1 15.15 -6.98 13.59
N GLY A 2 14.68 -6.54 12.43
CA GLY A 2 13.73 -5.43 12.35
C GLY A 2 12.28 -5.92 12.38
N LEU A 3 11.35 -5.00 12.66
CA LEU A 3 9.91 -5.22 12.56
C LEU A 3 9.36 -4.47 11.34
N VAL A 4 8.65 -5.17 10.46
CA VAL A 4 7.95 -4.56 9.32
C VAL A 4 6.44 -4.73 9.47
N VAL A 5 5.70 -3.66 9.20
CA VAL A 5 4.24 -3.70 9.03
C VAL A 5 3.92 -3.74 7.54
N ILE A 6 3.18 -4.75 7.10
CA ILE A 6 2.73 -4.90 5.71
C ILE A 6 1.21 -4.80 5.66
N THR A 7 0.69 -3.77 4.99
CA THR A 7 -0.75 -3.66 4.74
C THR A 7 -1.12 -4.32 3.43
N GLY A 8 -2.29 -4.93 3.35
CA GLY A 8 -2.69 -5.73 2.20
C GLY A 8 -1.97 -7.09 2.15
N VAL A 9 -1.61 -7.63 3.32
CA VAL A 9 -0.77 -8.83 3.47
C VAL A 9 -1.42 -10.11 2.94
N ALA A 10 -2.74 -10.19 2.93
CA ALA A 10 -3.50 -11.32 2.38
C ALA A 10 -3.71 -11.22 0.86
N GLY A 11 -3.31 -10.09 0.26
CA GLY A 11 -3.33 -9.88 -1.17
C GLY A 11 -2.14 -10.54 -1.89
N PHE A 12 -2.17 -10.49 -3.23
CA PHE A 12 -1.13 -11.07 -4.07
C PHE A 12 0.27 -10.52 -3.73
N LEU A 13 0.48 -9.20 -3.87
CA LEU A 13 1.79 -8.59 -3.62
C LEU A 13 2.20 -8.68 -2.15
N GLY A 14 1.28 -8.36 -1.23
CA GLY A 14 1.56 -8.33 0.21
C GLY A 14 2.03 -9.67 0.75
N SER A 15 1.43 -10.78 0.29
CA SER A 15 1.82 -12.12 0.72
C SER A 15 3.23 -12.51 0.27
N HIS A 16 3.65 -12.12 -0.94
CA HIS A 16 5.01 -12.36 -1.42
C HIS A 16 6.04 -11.52 -0.67
N LEU A 17 5.70 -10.27 -0.36
CA LEU A 17 6.56 -9.41 0.46
C LEU A 17 6.73 -10.00 1.87
N ALA A 18 5.63 -10.46 2.48
CA ALA A 18 5.69 -11.09 3.80
C ALA A 18 6.57 -12.35 3.80
N ASP A 19 6.40 -13.24 2.81
CA ASP A 19 7.26 -14.42 2.64
C ASP A 19 8.75 -14.01 2.59
N ARG A 20 9.07 -12.96 1.83
CA ARG A 20 10.45 -12.51 1.68
C ARG A 20 11.01 -11.93 2.97
N PHE A 21 10.28 -11.05 3.66
CA PHE A 21 10.75 -10.46 4.91
C PHE A 21 10.94 -11.50 6.01
N LEU A 22 10.04 -12.49 6.11
CA LEU A 22 10.20 -13.62 7.02
C LEU A 22 11.48 -14.43 6.71
N ALA A 23 11.73 -14.71 5.42
CA ALA A 23 12.94 -15.43 4.98
C ALA A 23 14.23 -14.66 5.28
N ASP A 24 14.18 -13.32 5.26
CA ASP A 24 15.31 -12.45 5.61
C ASP A 24 15.42 -12.21 7.14
N GLY A 25 14.60 -12.89 7.95
CA GLY A 25 14.67 -12.87 9.42
C GLY A 25 13.97 -11.70 10.09
N TRP A 26 13.10 -10.98 9.38
CA TRP A 26 12.29 -9.91 9.97
C TRP A 26 11.09 -10.47 10.73
N GLN A 27 10.66 -9.75 11.76
CA GLN A 27 9.31 -9.90 12.31
C GLN A 27 8.33 -9.18 11.37
N VAL A 28 7.19 -9.80 11.10
CA VAL A 28 6.19 -9.26 10.17
C VAL A 28 4.85 -9.17 10.86
N ARG A 29 4.32 -7.95 10.98
CA ARG A 29 2.91 -7.68 11.27
C ARG A 29 2.17 -7.42 9.97
N GLY A 30 1.04 -8.09 9.78
CA GLY A 30 0.24 -7.98 8.56
C GLY A 30 -1.17 -7.50 8.84
N ILE A 31 -1.65 -6.50 8.10
CA ILE A 31 -3.02 -5.99 8.19
C ILE A 31 -3.73 -6.23 6.86
N ASP A 32 -4.95 -6.77 6.91
CA ASP A 32 -5.83 -6.93 5.74
C ASP A 32 -7.29 -7.03 6.20
N ASN A 33 -8.24 -6.52 5.42
CA ASN A 33 -9.67 -6.66 5.68
C ASN A 33 -10.32 -7.77 4.84
N LEU A 34 -9.52 -8.54 4.10
CA LEU A 34 -9.90 -9.65 3.22
C LEU A 34 -10.88 -9.28 2.10
N LEU A 35 -11.07 -7.99 1.80
CA LEU A 35 -11.95 -7.54 0.71
C LEU A 35 -11.46 -8.07 -0.66
N GLY A 36 -10.14 -8.06 -0.90
CA GLY A 36 -9.52 -8.53 -2.14
C GLY A 36 -8.50 -9.63 -1.94
N GLY A 37 -8.18 -9.95 -0.69
CA GLY A 37 -7.21 -10.97 -0.28
C GLY A 37 -7.87 -12.29 0.15
N SER A 38 -7.04 -13.22 0.59
CA SER A 38 -7.49 -14.47 1.23
C SER A 38 -6.55 -14.80 2.38
N VAL A 39 -7.10 -15.18 3.53
CA VAL A 39 -6.30 -15.58 4.70
C VAL A 39 -5.31 -16.71 4.37
N GLU A 40 -5.65 -17.57 3.41
CA GLU A 40 -4.80 -18.65 2.93
C GLU A 40 -3.49 -18.17 2.28
N ASN A 41 -3.44 -16.92 1.81
CA ASN A 41 -2.23 -16.32 1.26
C ASN A 41 -1.28 -15.80 2.34
N VAL A 42 -1.76 -15.61 3.57
CA VAL A 42 -0.94 -15.06 4.67
C VAL A 42 0.09 -16.10 5.08
N PRO A 43 1.40 -15.81 4.99
CA PRO A 43 2.44 -16.76 5.35
C PRO A 43 2.41 -17.13 6.83
N ALA A 44 2.74 -18.40 7.13
CA ALA A 44 2.97 -18.83 8.49
C ALA A 44 4.14 -18.03 9.11
N GLY A 45 3.92 -17.45 10.29
CA GLY A 45 4.90 -16.58 10.97
C GLY A 45 4.59 -15.09 10.87
N VAL A 46 3.59 -14.68 10.09
CA VAL A 46 3.04 -13.33 10.14
C VAL A 46 2.14 -13.19 11.36
N GLU A 47 2.36 -12.16 12.17
CA GLU A 47 1.38 -11.70 13.15
C GLU A 47 0.24 -10.97 12.39
N PHE A 48 -0.85 -11.69 12.13
CA PHE A 48 -1.92 -11.24 11.25
C PHE A 48 -3.05 -10.56 12.02
N PHE A 49 -3.47 -9.40 11.52
CA PHE A 49 -4.59 -8.60 12.03
C PHE A 49 -5.64 -8.43 10.93
N GLU A 50 -6.79 -9.05 11.11
CA GLU A 50 -7.95 -8.85 10.23
C GLU A 50 -8.65 -7.55 10.64
N LEU A 51 -8.22 -6.43 10.04
CA LEU A 51 -8.71 -5.08 10.32
C LEU A 51 -8.82 -4.26 9.05
N ASP A 52 -9.76 -3.30 9.05
CA ASP A 52 -9.89 -2.32 8.00
C ASP A 52 -9.01 -1.10 8.29
N LEU A 53 -8.20 -0.69 7.31
CA LEU A 53 -7.36 0.51 7.41
C LEU A 53 -8.17 1.81 7.49
N LEU A 54 -9.48 1.78 7.26
CA LEU A 54 -10.37 2.90 7.51
C LEU A 54 -10.57 3.15 9.02
N ASP A 55 -10.39 2.14 9.86
CA ASP A 55 -10.45 2.26 11.32
C ASP A 55 -9.06 2.65 11.88
N LEU A 56 -8.77 3.96 11.84
CA LEU A 56 -7.49 4.49 12.30
C LEU A 56 -7.18 4.15 13.76
N GLU A 57 -8.19 4.09 14.63
CA GLU A 57 -7.98 3.81 16.04
C GLU A 57 -7.53 2.36 16.26
N ALA A 58 -8.21 1.42 15.61
CA ALA A 58 -7.89 0.01 15.69
C ALA A 58 -6.50 -0.35 15.13
N ILE A 59 -6.08 0.29 14.02
CA ILE A 59 -4.80 -0.03 13.39
C ILE A 59 -3.59 0.64 14.06
N THR A 60 -3.77 1.79 14.70
CA THR A 60 -2.64 2.59 15.23
C THR A 60 -1.66 1.78 16.09
N PRO A 61 -2.10 0.95 17.06
CA PRO A 61 -1.17 0.21 17.91
C PRO A 61 -0.29 -0.82 17.17
N ILE A 62 -0.71 -1.25 15.98
CA ILE A 62 0.03 -2.25 15.20
C ILE A 62 1.33 -1.67 14.63
N PHE A 63 1.40 -0.35 14.47
CA PHE A 63 2.56 0.35 13.95
C PHE A 63 3.61 0.68 15.03
N ASP A 64 3.30 0.46 16.30
CA ASP A 64 4.22 0.75 17.39
C ASP A 64 5.50 -0.09 17.25
N GLU A 65 6.64 0.58 17.42
CA GLU A 65 7.99 0.00 17.34
C GLU A 65 8.37 -0.57 15.95
N ALA A 66 7.59 -0.32 14.90
CA ALA A 66 7.92 -0.79 13.57
C ALA A 66 9.08 0.04 12.97
N ASP A 67 10.06 -0.65 12.39
CA ASP A 67 11.19 -0.03 11.67
C ASP A 67 10.80 0.41 10.27
N LEU A 68 9.86 -0.33 9.66
CA LEU A 68 9.46 -0.18 8.25
C LEU A 68 7.97 -0.44 8.09
N VAL A 69 7.34 0.36 7.26
CA VAL A 69 5.99 0.09 6.75
C VAL A 69 6.04 -0.14 5.25
N ILE A 70 5.37 -1.19 4.77
CA ILE A 70 5.09 -1.39 3.35
C ILE A 70 3.59 -1.34 3.15
N HIS A 71 3.13 -0.26 2.53
CA HIS A 71 1.72 -0.05 2.27
C HIS A 71 1.36 -0.53 0.87
N ALA A 72 0.84 -1.78 0.80
CA ALA A 72 0.42 -2.43 -0.43
C ALA A 72 -1.11 -2.60 -0.55
N ALA A 73 -1.86 -2.27 0.51
CA ALA A 73 -3.32 -2.34 0.49
C ALA A 73 -3.92 -1.31 -0.48
N CYS A 74 -4.79 -1.75 -1.35
CA CYS A 74 -5.66 -0.90 -2.17
C CYS A 74 -6.72 -1.74 -2.90
N THR A 75 -7.76 -1.09 -3.42
CA THR A 75 -8.66 -1.70 -4.41
C THR A 75 -8.11 -1.42 -5.81
N ALA A 76 -7.31 -2.37 -6.34
CA ALA A 76 -6.51 -2.21 -7.56
C ALA A 76 -7.31 -2.54 -8.84
N TYR A 77 -8.48 -1.92 -9.04
CA TYR A 77 -9.33 -2.18 -10.20
C TYR A 77 -9.68 -0.86 -10.92
N GLU A 78 -8.92 -0.53 -11.98
CA GLU A 78 -9.18 0.67 -12.80
C GLU A 78 -10.61 0.68 -13.34
N GLY A 79 -11.07 -0.42 -13.95
CA GLY A 79 -12.43 -0.52 -14.49
C GLY A 79 -13.53 -0.36 -13.45
N LEU A 80 -13.34 -0.83 -12.23
CA LEU A 80 -14.29 -0.64 -11.12
C LEU A 80 -14.34 0.82 -10.68
N SER A 81 -13.25 1.55 -10.81
CA SER A 81 -13.11 2.90 -10.26
C SER A 81 -14.13 3.89 -10.83
N VAL A 82 -14.53 3.75 -12.09
CA VAL A 82 -15.52 4.62 -12.72
C VAL A 82 -16.97 4.28 -12.32
N PHE A 83 -17.21 3.05 -11.85
CA PHE A 83 -18.55 2.63 -11.38
C PHE A 83 -18.72 2.72 -9.87
N SER A 84 -17.62 2.65 -9.12
CA SER A 84 -17.62 2.72 -7.66
C SER A 84 -16.50 3.65 -7.15
N PRO A 85 -16.49 4.93 -7.56
CA PRO A 85 -15.39 5.84 -7.25
C PRO A 85 -15.21 6.09 -5.74
N SER A 86 -16.31 6.16 -4.98
CA SER A 86 -16.26 6.35 -3.52
C SER A 86 -15.50 5.21 -2.83
N LEU A 87 -15.80 3.95 -3.20
CA LEU A 87 -15.12 2.78 -2.67
C LEU A 87 -13.62 2.82 -3.00
N VAL A 88 -13.28 3.11 -4.26
CA VAL A 88 -11.90 3.11 -4.73
C VAL A 88 -11.09 4.24 -4.08
N VAL A 89 -11.67 5.43 -3.93
CA VAL A 89 -11.01 6.56 -3.26
C VAL A 89 -10.79 6.25 -1.77
N ALA A 90 -11.80 5.72 -1.07
CA ALA A 90 -11.67 5.32 0.32
C ALA A 90 -10.56 4.26 0.49
N ASN A 91 -10.62 3.20 -0.31
CA ASN A 91 -9.67 2.07 -0.26
C ASN A 91 -8.35 2.35 -1.02
N THR A 92 -8.04 3.58 -1.33
CA THR A 92 -6.74 3.99 -1.89
C THR A 92 -6.22 5.21 -1.15
N THR A 93 -6.89 6.36 -1.24
CA THR A 93 -6.39 7.61 -0.64
C THR A 93 -6.57 7.63 0.87
N GLN A 94 -7.79 7.34 1.36
CA GLN A 94 -8.07 7.43 2.79
C GLN A 94 -7.27 6.42 3.61
N ILE A 95 -7.22 5.16 3.17
CA ILE A 95 -6.42 4.14 3.87
C ILE A 95 -4.93 4.46 3.86
N SER A 96 -4.42 5.08 2.79
CA SER A 96 -3.01 5.48 2.72
C SER A 96 -2.68 6.59 3.73
N VAL A 97 -3.57 7.58 3.87
CA VAL A 97 -3.43 8.63 4.88
C VAL A 97 -3.53 8.06 6.29
N ASN A 98 -4.44 7.13 6.53
CA ASN A 98 -4.58 6.46 7.83
C ASN A 98 -3.33 5.65 8.17
N ALA A 99 -2.79 4.87 7.22
CA ALA A 99 -1.56 4.10 7.43
C ALA A 99 -0.35 5.01 7.73
N MET A 100 -0.20 6.14 7.01
CA MET A 100 0.84 7.13 7.30
C MET A 100 0.62 7.79 8.67
N THR A 101 -0.62 8.11 9.03
CA THR A 101 -0.95 8.68 10.34
C THR A 101 -0.59 7.71 11.48
N ALA A 102 -0.89 6.42 11.32
CA ALA A 102 -0.50 5.39 12.26
C ALA A 102 1.04 5.25 12.34
N ALA A 103 1.74 5.28 11.20
CA ALA A 103 3.20 5.25 11.15
C ALA A 103 3.84 6.45 11.88
N ILE A 104 3.29 7.66 11.70
CA ILE A 104 3.73 8.87 12.42
C ILE A 104 3.58 8.68 13.94
N LYS A 105 2.41 8.21 14.39
CA LYS A 105 2.16 7.95 15.82
C LYS A 105 3.08 6.88 16.39
N GLY A 106 3.33 5.80 15.63
CA GLY A 106 4.25 4.72 15.98
C GLY A 106 5.74 5.10 15.83
N LYS A 107 6.06 6.34 15.40
CA LYS A 107 7.42 6.85 15.19
C LYS A 107 8.23 6.04 14.17
N VAL A 108 7.55 5.45 13.19
CA VAL A 108 8.19 4.71 12.10
C VAL A 108 9.09 5.64 11.31
N LYS A 109 10.28 5.14 10.92
CA LYS A 109 11.28 5.94 10.21
C LYS A 109 11.22 5.78 8.70
N LYS A 110 10.74 4.65 8.21
CA LYS A 110 10.70 4.36 6.78
C LYS A 110 9.33 3.86 6.34
N PHE A 111 8.80 4.46 5.27
CA PHE A 111 7.51 4.11 4.68
C PHE A 111 7.67 3.86 3.18
N VAL A 112 7.25 2.69 2.71
CA VAL A 112 7.23 2.34 1.29
C VAL A 112 5.78 2.31 0.82
N TYR A 113 5.46 3.13 -0.17
CA TYR A 113 4.13 3.21 -0.78
C TYR A 113 4.11 2.53 -2.15
N MET A 114 3.17 1.61 -2.34
CA MET A 114 2.92 1.00 -3.65
C MET A 114 1.94 1.87 -4.43
N SER A 115 2.46 2.72 -5.29
CA SER A 115 1.68 3.49 -6.26
C SER A 115 1.29 2.63 -7.47
N SER A 116 1.11 3.21 -8.64
CA SER A 116 0.74 2.52 -9.86
C SER A 116 1.15 3.31 -11.10
N MET A 117 1.47 2.61 -12.20
CA MET A 117 1.64 3.22 -13.51
C MET A 117 0.39 3.97 -13.99
N ALA A 118 -0.79 3.66 -13.47
CA ALA A 118 -2.04 4.37 -13.78
C ALA A 118 -1.95 5.89 -13.50
N ARG A 119 -0.99 6.33 -12.67
CA ARG A 119 -0.69 7.75 -12.45
C ARG A 119 -0.33 8.51 -13.71
N TYR A 120 0.23 7.83 -14.71
CA TYR A 120 0.70 8.46 -15.95
C TYR A 120 -0.40 8.60 -17.01
N GLY A 121 -1.48 7.85 -16.92
CA GLY A 121 -2.55 7.82 -17.93
C GLY A 121 -2.08 7.29 -19.28
N ASP A 122 -2.73 7.74 -20.36
CA ASP A 122 -2.38 7.37 -21.73
C ASP A 122 -1.29 8.29 -22.29
N ASN A 123 -0.06 7.80 -22.33
CA ASN A 123 1.09 8.47 -22.96
C ASN A 123 1.47 7.73 -24.25
N LYS A 124 0.68 7.91 -25.29
CA LYS A 124 0.84 7.26 -26.59
C LYS A 124 2.28 7.34 -27.11
N GLY A 125 2.95 6.20 -27.21
CA GLY A 125 4.26 6.06 -27.85
C GLY A 125 5.46 6.54 -27.02
N VAL A 126 5.28 6.89 -25.75
CA VAL A 126 6.37 7.26 -24.83
C VAL A 126 6.61 6.12 -23.83
N LEU A 127 7.87 5.77 -23.60
CA LEU A 127 8.23 4.86 -22.51
C LEU A 127 7.99 5.56 -21.18
N PHE A 128 7.35 4.83 -20.24
CA PHE A 128 7.13 5.35 -18.91
C PHE A 128 8.42 5.35 -18.10
N ASP A 129 8.74 6.50 -17.52
CA ASP A 129 9.77 6.66 -16.50
C ASP A 129 9.31 7.70 -15.45
N GLU A 130 10.07 7.83 -14.40
CA GLU A 130 9.71 8.67 -13.26
C GLU A 130 9.77 10.18 -13.57
N SER A 131 10.38 10.60 -14.69
CA SER A 131 10.45 11.99 -15.12
C SER A 131 9.15 12.48 -15.78
N LEU A 132 8.27 11.55 -16.19
CA LEU A 132 7.02 11.88 -16.83
C LEU A 132 6.06 12.59 -15.87
N THR A 133 5.46 13.66 -16.35
CA THR A 133 4.41 14.34 -15.60
C THR A 133 3.17 13.45 -15.47
N PRO A 134 2.70 13.14 -14.25
CA PRO A 134 1.51 12.34 -14.04
C PRO A 134 0.26 12.99 -14.66
N LYS A 135 -0.54 12.20 -15.39
CA LYS A 135 -1.81 12.62 -16.02
C LYS A 135 -2.85 11.49 -15.93
N PRO A 136 -3.26 11.08 -14.72
CA PRO A 136 -4.20 9.97 -14.56
C PRO A 136 -5.53 10.28 -15.25
N GLN A 137 -6.20 9.25 -15.79
CA GLN A 137 -7.43 9.37 -16.58
C GLN A 137 -8.64 8.70 -15.94
N ASP A 138 -8.45 8.00 -14.83
CA ASP A 138 -9.49 7.31 -14.11
C ASP A 138 -9.40 7.59 -12.60
N PRO A 139 -10.51 7.36 -11.84
CA PRO A 139 -10.53 7.63 -10.40
C PRO A 139 -9.47 6.87 -9.61
N TYR A 140 -9.07 5.66 -10.04
CA TYR A 140 -8.02 4.89 -9.37
C TYR A 140 -6.65 5.56 -9.51
N GLY A 141 -6.25 5.91 -10.73
CA GLY A 141 -4.99 6.61 -10.99
C GLY A 141 -4.93 7.98 -10.30
N ILE A 142 -6.07 8.70 -10.30
CA ILE A 142 -6.21 9.98 -9.58
C ILE A 142 -6.03 9.76 -8.07
N ALA A 143 -6.68 8.74 -7.50
CA ALA A 143 -6.58 8.44 -6.07
C ALA A 143 -5.15 8.02 -5.67
N LYS A 144 -4.46 7.23 -6.51
CA LYS A 144 -3.05 6.85 -6.30
C LYS A 144 -2.14 8.08 -6.28
N LEU A 145 -2.27 8.97 -7.26
CA LEU A 145 -1.49 10.21 -7.33
C LEU A 145 -1.82 11.17 -6.18
N SER A 146 -3.08 11.24 -5.77
CA SER A 146 -3.50 12.03 -4.60
C SER A 146 -2.83 11.52 -3.33
N ALA A 147 -2.85 10.20 -3.12
CA ALA A 147 -2.15 9.56 -2.00
C ALA A 147 -0.65 9.88 -2.01
N GLU A 148 0.04 9.75 -3.16
CA GLU A 148 1.46 10.10 -3.27
C GLU A 148 1.76 11.51 -2.76
N ARG A 149 0.96 12.49 -3.19
CA ARG A 149 1.17 13.89 -2.80
C ARG A 149 0.94 14.13 -1.31
N LEU A 150 -0.12 13.52 -0.76
CA LEU A 150 -0.41 13.60 0.67
C LEU A 150 0.69 12.94 1.51
N LEU A 151 1.10 11.73 1.12
CA LEU A 151 2.17 11.00 1.80
C LEU A 151 3.52 11.74 1.73
N SER A 152 3.84 12.33 0.57
CA SER A 152 5.09 13.10 0.41
C SER A 152 5.12 14.33 1.33
N ASN A 153 4.02 15.07 1.42
CA ASN A 153 3.93 16.21 2.33
C ASN A 153 4.03 15.77 3.80
N LEU A 154 3.30 14.73 4.20
CA LEU A 154 3.35 14.21 5.56
C LEU A 154 4.74 13.67 5.92
N ALA A 155 5.39 12.97 5.00
CA ALA A 155 6.73 12.42 5.19
C ALA A 155 7.77 13.53 5.39
N GLU A 156 7.69 14.60 4.61
CA GLU A 156 8.57 15.79 4.76
C GLU A 156 8.37 16.44 6.13
N VAL A 157 7.12 16.70 6.54
CA VAL A 157 6.80 17.37 7.82
C VAL A 157 7.21 16.54 9.03
N HIS A 158 7.09 15.20 8.95
CA HIS A 158 7.35 14.29 10.07
C HIS A 158 8.70 13.56 9.98
N GLU A 159 9.55 13.93 9.01
CA GLU A 159 10.89 13.37 8.84
C GLU A 159 10.89 11.84 8.65
N ILE A 160 9.92 11.33 7.88
CA ILE A 160 9.83 9.91 7.50
C ILE A 160 10.50 9.71 6.13
N ASP A 161 11.40 8.73 6.04
CA ASP A 161 12.01 8.31 4.77
C ASP A 161 10.96 7.61 3.90
N LEU A 162 10.40 8.34 2.93
CA LEU A 162 9.35 7.84 2.04
C LEU A 162 9.93 7.33 0.72
N VAL A 163 9.62 6.09 0.37
CA VAL A 163 9.88 5.52 -0.94
C VAL A 163 8.56 5.26 -1.66
N ILE A 164 8.39 5.82 -2.86
CA ILE A 164 7.23 5.58 -3.72
C ILE A 164 7.65 4.66 -4.85
N LEU A 165 7.10 3.46 -4.89
CA LEU A 165 7.30 2.52 -5.99
C LEU A 165 6.13 2.62 -6.97
N VAL A 166 6.44 2.65 -8.27
CA VAL A 166 5.45 2.80 -9.34
C VAL A 166 5.47 1.53 -10.22
N PRO A 167 4.91 0.42 -9.73
CA PRO A 167 4.92 -0.81 -10.48
C PRO A 167 4.00 -0.77 -11.69
N HIS A 168 4.40 -1.46 -12.75
CA HIS A 168 3.51 -1.91 -13.81
C HIS A 168 2.70 -3.12 -13.34
N ASN A 169 2.01 -3.78 -14.28
CA ASN A 169 1.25 -4.99 -13.97
C ASN A 169 2.21 -6.07 -13.43
N ILE A 170 1.94 -6.51 -12.21
CA ILE A 170 2.69 -7.58 -11.55
C ILE A 170 1.93 -8.88 -11.80
N VAL A 171 2.64 -9.94 -12.13
CA VAL A 171 2.07 -11.28 -12.37
C VAL A 171 2.83 -12.33 -11.58
N GLY A 172 2.15 -13.37 -11.12
CA GLY A 172 2.81 -14.44 -10.38
C GLY A 172 1.86 -15.42 -9.69
N ALA A 173 2.43 -16.32 -8.90
CA ALA A 173 1.66 -17.24 -8.06
C ALA A 173 0.81 -16.49 -7.02
N LYS A 174 -0.25 -17.11 -6.53
CA LYS A 174 -1.26 -16.54 -5.60
C LYS A 174 -2.12 -15.41 -6.20
N GLN A 175 -1.97 -15.08 -7.49
CA GLN A 175 -2.84 -14.10 -8.13
C GLN A 175 -4.22 -14.72 -8.38
N LYS A 176 -5.28 -14.00 -7.99
CA LYS A 176 -6.67 -14.35 -8.35
C LYS A 176 -7.00 -13.70 -9.69
N PHE A 177 -7.64 -14.44 -10.58
CA PHE A 177 -8.15 -13.99 -11.88
C PHE A 177 -9.67 -13.87 -11.85
#